data_8faf817d228e3be43602b9b01bfc9790
#
_entry.id   8faf817d228e3be43602b9b01bfc9790
#
_cell.length_a   1.000
_cell.length_b   1.000
_cell.length_c   1.000
_cell.angle_alpha   90.00
_cell.angle_beta   90.00
_cell.angle_gamma   90.00
#
_symmetry.space_group_name_H-M   'P 1'
#
loop_
_entity.id
_entity.type
_entity.pdbx_description
1 polymer ?
#
loop_
_entity_poly.entity_id
_entity_poly.type
_entity_poly.pdbx_seq_one_letter_code
_entity_poly.pdbx_strand_id
1 'polypeptide(L)'
;GKLPFKEVYLHGMVNDEHNQKMSKSKGNVISPMELVAEFGSDATRMGLISGRAPAQSQAFNRGSVIAARNFCNKLWNIARFVEAQIGDNHQIVDLEPQTPADHWIIRQLNDAANNIAVRLEQYRFSEASETVYHTIWDDVADWYIESSKTAINRPLLSWVLATSLK
;
A
#
# COMPACT_ATOMS: atom_id res chain seq x y z
N GLY A 1 39.46 2.27 13.18
CA GLY A 1 38.16 1.96 13.75
C GLY A 1 37.20 1.48 12.66
N LYS A 2 36.28 0.58 12.98
CA LYS A 2 35.24 0.16 12.04
C LYS A 2 34.07 1.14 12.15
N LEU A 3 33.50 1.53 11.02
CA LEU A 3 32.26 2.31 11.03
C LEU A 3 31.12 1.47 11.64
N PRO A 4 30.27 2.07 12.50
CA PRO A 4 29.19 1.34 13.16
C PRO A 4 28.05 0.94 12.21
N PHE A 5 27.89 1.65 11.09
CA PHE A 5 26.84 1.44 10.10
C PHE A 5 27.45 1.25 8.70
N LYS A 6 26.87 0.37 7.92
CA LYS A 6 27.24 0.18 6.52
C LYS A 6 26.61 1.24 5.61
N GLU A 7 25.39 1.64 5.96
CA GLU A 7 24.57 2.54 5.17
C GLU A 7 23.88 3.58 6.06
N VAL A 8 23.68 4.77 5.53
CA VAL A 8 22.95 5.87 6.19
C VAL A 8 21.91 6.39 5.21
N TYR A 9 20.62 6.22 5.56
CA TYR A 9 19.52 6.78 4.79
C TYR A 9 19.12 8.16 5.33
N LEU A 10 19.20 9.19 4.49
CA LEU A 10 18.79 10.54 4.83
C LEU A 10 17.36 10.78 4.32
N HIS A 11 16.41 10.85 5.25
CA HIS A 11 15.04 11.20 4.90
C HIS A 11 14.83 12.73 4.87
N GLY A 12 13.84 13.20 4.10
CA GLY A 12 13.41 14.59 4.13
C GLY A 12 12.61 14.93 5.40
N MET A 13 12.57 16.21 5.75
CA MET A 13 11.71 16.68 6.84
C MET A 13 10.27 16.81 6.37
N VAL A 14 9.33 16.57 7.28
CA VAL A 14 7.92 16.90 7.11
C VAL A 14 7.69 18.32 7.62
N ASN A 15 7.37 19.22 6.73
CA ASN A 15 7.02 20.61 7.03
C ASN A 15 5.51 20.76 7.26
N ASP A 16 5.06 21.90 7.75
CA ASP A 16 3.64 22.23 7.85
C ASP A 16 2.98 22.39 6.46
N GLU A 17 1.70 22.66 6.40
CA GLU A 17 0.94 22.83 5.15
C GLU A 17 1.44 24.00 4.29
N HIS A 18 2.13 24.97 4.90
CA HIS A 18 2.76 26.11 4.22
C HIS A 18 4.23 25.89 3.88
N ASN A 19 4.70 24.64 3.95
CA ASN A 19 6.09 24.24 3.72
C ASN A 19 7.10 24.88 4.68
N GLN A 20 6.65 25.25 5.90
CA GLN A 20 7.51 25.77 6.95
C GLN A 20 7.92 24.66 7.92
N LYS A 21 9.15 24.74 8.42
CA LYS A 21 9.63 23.82 9.46
C LYS A 21 8.72 23.89 10.69
N MET A 22 8.21 22.73 11.09
CA MET A 22 7.41 22.62 12.31
C MET A 22 8.25 22.88 13.55
N SER A 23 7.71 23.68 14.48
CA SER A 23 8.30 23.88 15.80
C SER A 23 7.23 24.14 16.85
N LYS A 24 7.47 23.71 18.09
CA LYS A 24 6.57 23.94 19.22
C LYS A 24 6.38 25.44 19.49
N SER A 25 7.43 26.25 19.33
CA SER A 25 7.40 27.69 19.55
C SER A 25 6.54 28.44 18.53
N LYS A 26 6.37 27.89 17.31
CA LYS A 26 5.49 28.47 16.27
C LYS A 26 4.05 27.97 16.36
N GLY A 27 3.78 26.92 17.12
CA GLY A 27 2.44 26.33 17.24
C GLY A 27 1.95 25.61 15.96
N ASN A 28 2.85 25.33 15.01
CA ASN A 28 2.52 24.71 13.72
C ASN A 28 2.85 23.21 13.67
N VAL A 29 2.97 22.57 14.82
CA VAL A 29 3.26 21.14 14.92
C VAL A 29 1.99 20.34 14.68
N ILE A 30 2.04 19.40 13.74
CA ILE A 30 0.97 18.42 13.49
C ILE A 30 1.26 17.20 14.35
N SER A 31 0.35 16.86 15.25
CA SER A 31 0.49 15.70 16.14
C SER A 31 0.21 14.40 15.36
N PRO A 32 1.15 13.46 15.29
CA PRO A 32 0.86 12.14 14.71
C PRO A 32 -0.26 11.40 15.44
N MET A 33 -0.41 11.62 16.75
CA MET A 33 -1.45 10.97 17.55
C MET A 33 -2.86 11.47 17.20
N GLU A 34 -2.98 12.76 16.83
CA GLU A 34 -4.24 13.31 16.33
C GLU A 34 -4.62 12.71 14.97
N LEU A 35 -3.64 12.55 14.09
CA LEU A 35 -3.85 11.88 12.79
C LEU A 35 -4.26 10.42 12.97
N VAL A 36 -3.62 9.71 13.89
CA VAL A 36 -3.98 8.32 14.20
C VAL A 36 -5.39 8.22 14.79
N ALA A 37 -5.76 9.13 15.68
CA ALA A 37 -7.11 9.16 16.27
C ALA A 37 -8.21 9.44 15.23
N GLU A 38 -7.91 10.27 14.21
CA GLU A 38 -8.87 10.68 13.19
C GLU A 38 -8.93 9.70 11.99
N PHE A 39 -7.78 9.21 11.54
CA PHE A 39 -7.66 8.45 10.28
C PHE A 39 -7.24 6.98 10.46
N GLY A 40 -6.79 6.60 11.65
CA GLY A 40 -6.17 5.31 11.91
C GLY A 40 -4.66 5.29 11.64
N SER A 41 -3.98 4.31 12.22
CA SER A 41 -2.52 4.16 12.14
C SER A 41 -2.05 3.87 10.71
N ASP A 42 -2.73 2.99 10.00
CA ASP A 42 -2.32 2.54 8.66
C ASP A 42 -2.41 3.68 7.65
N ALA A 43 -3.52 4.41 7.64
CA ALA A 43 -3.70 5.59 6.79
C ALA A 43 -2.66 6.68 7.08
N THR A 44 -2.36 6.92 8.36
CA THR A 44 -1.36 7.90 8.77
C THR A 44 0.03 7.50 8.29
N ARG A 45 0.44 6.24 8.50
CA ARG A 45 1.75 5.72 8.07
C ARG A 45 1.90 5.75 6.55
N MET A 46 0.91 5.24 5.82
CA MET A 46 0.93 5.23 4.36
C MET A 46 0.93 6.65 3.78
N GLY A 47 0.09 7.55 4.29
CA GLY A 47 0.03 8.94 3.85
C GLY A 47 1.32 9.74 4.12
N LEU A 48 2.14 9.31 5.09
CA LEU A 48 3.45 9.90 5.35
C LEU A 48 4.55 9.39 4.42
N ILE A 49 4.43 8.20 3.86
CA ILE A 49 5.42 7.61 2.95
C ILE A 49 5.14 7.98 1.49
N SER A 50 3.88 7.99 1.10
CA SER A 50 3.45 8.22 -0.28
C SER A 50 3.85 9.60 -0.80
N GLY A 51 4.34 9.65 -2.03
CA GLY A 51 4.70 10.90 -2.71
C GLY A 51 5.97 11.59 -2.20
N ARG A 52 6.85 10.89 -1.46
CA ARG A 52 8.06 11.48 -0.87
C ARG A 52 9.32 11.01 -1.55
N ALA A 53 10.10 11.96 -2.09
CA ALA A 53 11.43 11.67 -2.58
C ALA A 53 12.47 11.63 -1.44
N PRO A 54 13.50 10.77 -1.54
CA PRO A 54 14.60 10.74 -0.58
C PRO A 54 15.24 12.11 -0.42
N ALA A 55 15.65 12.46 0.80
CA ALA A 55 16.33 13.72 1.16
C ALA A 55 15.59 15.03 0.81
N GLN A 56 14.37 14.97 0.33
CA GLN A 56 13.56 16.16 0.04
C GLN A 56 12.56 16.44 1.15
N SER A 57 12.61 17.65 1.70
CA SER A 57 11.60 18.13 2.64
C SER A 57 10.32 18.49 1.89
N GLN A 58 9.18 18.06 2.43
CA GLN A 58 7.88 18.31 1.82
C GLN A 58 6.87 18.83 2.82
N ALA A 59 5.94 19.67 2.33
CA ALA A 59 4.79 20.07 3.10
C ALA A 59 3.92 18.84 3.45
N PHE A 60 3.40 18.83 4.67
CA PHE A 60 2.39 17.86 5.06
C PHE A 60 1.12 18.09 4.23
N ASN A 61 0.58 17.02 3.68
CA ASN A 61 -0.67 17.05 2.94
C ASN A 61 -1.69 16.14 3.63
N ARG A 62 -2.69 16.75 4.27
CA ARG A 62 -3.79 15.99 4.89
C ARG A 62 -4.56 15.15 3.86
N GLY A 63 -4.64 15.62 2.62
CA GLY A 63 -5.25 14.88 1.51
C GLY A 63 -4.58 13.54 1.23
N SER A 64 -3.26 13.42 1.41
CA SER A 64 -2.54 12.14 1.29
C SER A 64 -2.97 11.12 2.34
N VAL A 65 -3.25 11.56 3.57
CA VAL A 65 -3.74 10.68 4.64
C VAL A 65 -5.18 10.24 4.38
N ILE A 66 -6.02 11.14 3.85
CA ILE A 66 -7.40 10.82 3.44
C ILE A 66 -7.39 9.81 2.29
N ALA A 67 -6.54 10.00 1.29
CA ALA A 67 -6.39 9.06 0.18
C ALA A 67 -5.92 7.67 0.68
N ALA A 68 -4.95 7.65 1.59
CA ALA A 68 -4.47 6.42 2.22
C ALA A 68 -5.58 5.72 3.04
N ARG A 69 -6.43 6.47 3.77
CA ARG A 69 -7.59 5.89 4.46
C ARG A 69 -8.57 5.24 3.48
N ASN A 70 -8.85 5.91 2.37
CA ASN A 70 -9.74 5.37 1.34
C ASN A 70 -9.15 4.09 0.72
N PHE A 71 -7.83 4.03 0.53
CA PHE A 71 -7.14 2.83 0.09
C PHE A 71 -7.27 1.67 1.10
N CYS A 72 -7.04 1.92 2.39
CA CYS A 72 -7.24 0.92 3.44
C CYS A 72 -8.69 0.40 3.47
N ASN A 73 -9.67 1.28 3.31
CA ASN A 73 -11.08 0.90 3.22
C ASN A 73 -11.37 0.06 1.96
N LYS A 74 -10.75 0.39 0.82
CA LYS A 74 -10.88 -0.40 -0.42
C LYS A 74 -10.34 -1.81 -0.21
N LEU A 75 -9.15 -1.94 0.38
CA LEU A 75 -8.53 -3.23 0.69
C LEU A 75 -9.40 -4.07 1.65
N TRP A 76 -9.95 -3.43 2.69
CA TRP A 76 -10.88 -4.08 3.60
C TRP A 76 -12.14 -4.60 2.89
N ASN A 77 -12.70 -3.84 1.96
CA ASN A 77 -13.86 -4.26 1.18
C ASN A 77 -13.54 -5.41 0.22
N ILE A 78 -12.33 -5.42 -0.38
CA ILE A 78 -11.83 -6.56 -1.16
C ILE A 78 -11.79 -7.81 -0.28
N ALA A 79 -11.18 -7.71 0.90
CA ALA A 79 -11.08 -8.84 1.83
C ALA A 79 -12.47 -9.40 2.18
N ARG A 80 -13.40 -8.54 2.55
CA ARG A 80 -14.79 -8.95 2.84
C ARG A 80 -15.49 -9.63 1.67
N PHE A 81 -15.27 -9.11 0.44
CA PHE A 81 -15.82 -9.73 -0.75
C PHE A 81 -15.25 -11.13 -0.97
N VAL A 82 -13.92 -11.25 -0.90
CA VAL A 82 -13.24 -12.54 -1.11
C VAL A 82 -13.67 -13.55 -0.06
N GLU A 83 -13.67 -13.18 1.23
CA GLU A 83 -14.13 -14.04 2.33
C GLU A 83 -15.57 -14.55 2.10
N ALA A 84 -16.46 -13.67 1.65
CA ALA A 84 -17.85 -14.06 1.33
C ALA A 84 -17.94 -15.07 0.18
N GLN A 85 -16.96 -15.07 -0.76
CA GLN A 85 -16.94 -16.01 -1.88
C GLN A 85 -16.28 -17.34 -1.54
N ILE A 86 -15.24 -17.36 -0.69
CA ILE A 86 -14.52 -18.58 -0.33
C ILE A 86 -15.19 -19.36 0.80
N GLY A 87 -15.96 -18.71 1.68
CA GLY A 87 -16.60 -19.33 2.85
C GLY A 87 -15.55 -19.93 3.80
N ASP A 88 -15.88 -21.04 4.46
CA ASP A 88 -14.99 -21.74 5.41
C ASP A 88 -13.85 -22.52 4.73
N ASN A 89 -13.78 -22.51 3.41
CA ASN A 89 -12.82 -23.31 2.63
C ASN A 89 -11.56 -22.48 2.32
N HIS A 90 -10.69 -22.30 3.32
CA HIS A 90 -9.45 -21.53 3.23
C HIS A 90 -8.25 -22.26 2.63
N GLN A 91 -8.43 -23.47 2.08
CA GLN A 91 -7.33 -24.22 1.52
C GLN A 91 -6.91 -23.63 0.16
N ILE A 92 -5.70 -23.09 0.11
CA ILE A 92 -5.01 -22.79 -1.15
C ILE A 92 -4.51 -24.14 -1.70
N VAL A 93 -5.38 -24.84 -2.43
CA VAL A 93 -5.03 -26.05 -3.15
C VAL A 93 -4.85 -25.64 -4.60
N ASP A 94 -3.80 -26.10 -5.24
CA ASP A 94 -3.41 -25.86 -6.64
C ASP A 94 -4.02 -24.63 -7.35
N LEU A 95 -3.17 -23.61 -7.57
CA LEU A 95 -3.54 -22.40 -8.28
C LEU A 95 -3.66 -22.69 -9.78
N GLU A 96 -4.79 -23.28 -10.21
CA GLU A 96 -5.08 -23.45 -11.63
C GLU A 96 -5.84 -22.24 -12.17
N PRO A 97 -5.23 -21.41 -13.03
CA PRO A 97 -5.93 -20.34 -13.72
C PRO A 97 -6.96 -20.92 -14.69
N GLN A 98 -8.20 -20.46 -14.60
CA GLN A 98 -9.34 -20.96 -15.40
C GLN A 98 -9.74 -20.00 -16.52
N THR A 99 -9.32 -18.73 -16.41
CA THR A 99 -9.67 -17.67 -17.35
C THR A 99 -8.42 -16.87 -17.78
N PRO A 100 -8.47 -16.14 -18.90
CA PRO A 100 -7.40 -15.18 -19.25
C PRO A 100 -7.14 -14.15 -18.16
N ALA A 101 -8.19 -13.73 -17.42
CA ALA A 101 -8.06 -12.80 -16.30
C ALA A 101 -7.24 -13.40 -15.15
N ASP A 102 -7.39 -14.71 -14.89
CA ASP A 102 -6.63 -15.41 -13.87
C ASP A 102 -5.13 -15.45 -14.21
N HIS A 103 -4.79 -15.78 -15.45
CA HIS A 103 -3.40 -15.75 -15.92
C HIS A 103 -2.79 -14.35 -15.82
N TRP A 104 -3.58 -13.34 -16.17
CA TRP A 104 -3.15 -11.96 -16.15
C TRP A 104 -2.86 -11.48 -14.72
N ILE A 105 -3.76 -11.72 -13.75
CA ILE A 105 -3.58 -11.24 -12.38
C ILE A 105 -2.41 -11.92 -11.66
N ILE A 106 -2.19 -13.23 -11.92
CA ILE A 106 -1.03 -13.94 -11.38
C ILE A 106 0.27 -13.25 -11.84
N ARG A 107 0.36 -12.93 -13.12
CA ARG A 107 1.53 -12.25 -13.69
C ARG A 107 1.68 -10.84 -13.06
N GLN A 108 0.62 -10.05 -13.01
CA GLN A 108 0.66 -8.69 -12.46
C GLN A 108 1.14 -8.67 -11.01
N LEU A 109 0.62 -9.56 -10.16
CA LEU A 109 1.04 -9.63 -8.76
C LEU A 109 2.50 -10.07 -8.60
N ASN A 110 2.96 -11.03 -9.41
CA ASN A 110 4.37 -11.45 -9.39
C ASN A 110 5.31 -10.31 -9.86
N ASP A 111 4.95 -9.63 -10.95
CA ASP A 111 5.74 -8.50 -11.47
C ASP A 111 5.75 -7.34 -10.46
N ALA A 112 4.62 -7.04 -9.83
CA ALA A 112 4.52 -6.03 -8.77
C ALA A 112 5.38 -6.38 -7.56
N ALA A 113 5.31 -7.63 -7.06
CA ALA A 113 6.11 -8.08 -5.92
C ALA A 113 7.62 -7.93 -6.19
N ASN A 114 8.10 -8.34 -7.37
CA ASN A 114 9.48 -8.17 -7.79
C ASN A 114 9.88 -6.68 -7.86
N ASN A 115 9.04 -5.85 -8.46
CA ASN A 115 9.26 -4.42 -8.55
C ASN A 115 9.32 -3.75 -7.17
N ILE A 116 8.44 -4.12 -6.25
CA ILE A 116 8.41 -3.61 -4.88
C ILE A 116 9.70 -4.00 -4.16
N ALA A 117 10.12 -5.28 -4.24
CA ALA A 117 11.34 -5.76 -3.61
C ALA A 117 12.56 -4.95 -4.08
N VAL A 118 12.74 -4.76 -5.39
CA VAL A 118 13.84 -3.97 -5.95
C VAL A 118 13.81 -2.52 -5.45
N ARG A 119 12.62 -1.90 -5.38
CA ARG A 119 12.50 -0.51 -4.89
C ARG A 119 12.81 -0.40 -3.41
N LEU A 120 12.39 -1.37 -2.60
CA LEU A 120 12.71 -1.42 -1.16
C LEU A 120 14.23 -1.58 -0.92
N GLU A 121 14.91 -2.44 -1.67
CA GLU A 121 16.36 -2.60 -1.62
C GLU A 121 17.11 -1.31 -2.00
N GLN A 122 16.52 -0.50 -2.88
CA GLN A 122 17.08 0.79 -3.30
C GLN A 122 16.62 1.97 -2.42
N TYR A 123 15.92 1.73 -1.32
CA TYR A 123 15.34 2.77 -0.44
C TYR A 123 14.35 3.71 -1.14
N ARG A 124 13.72 3.27 -2.23
CA ARG A 124 12.73 4.03 -3.02
C ARG A 124 11.32 3.76 -2.48
N PHE A 125 11.09 4.08 -1.20
CA PHE A 125 9.87 3.72 -0.47
C PHE A 125 8.60 4.31 -1.06
N SER A 126 8.64 5.54 -1.55
CA SER A 126 7.48 6.16 -2.21
C SER A 126 7.04 5.39 -3.45
N GLU A 127 7.99 5.04 -4.30
CA GLU A 127 7.70 4.30 -5.53
C GLU A 127 7.25 2.86 -5.26
N ALA A 128 7.77 2.23 -4.20
CA ALA A 128 7.26 0.96 -3.73
C ALA A 128 5.78 1.10 -3.29
N SER A 129 5.46 2.13 -2.50
CA SER A 129 4.10 2.45 -2.05
C SER A 129 3.14 2.74 -3.22
N GLU A 130 3.59 3.49 -4.24
CA GLU A 130 2.82 3.75 -5.46
C GLU A 130 2.54 2.47 -6.25
N THR A 131 3.54 1.57 -6.33
CA THR A 131 3.34 0.27 -6.99
C THR A 131 2.29 -0.55 -6.25
N VAL A 132 2.35 -0.62 -4.92
CA VAL A 132 1.33 -1.29 -4.10
C VAL A 132 -0.05 -0.69 -4.35
N TYR A 133 -0.14 0.65 -4.32
CA TYR A 133 -1.40 1.36 -4.52
C TYR A 133 -2.04 1.01 -5.86
N HIS A 134 -1.31 1.17 -6.97
CA HIS A 134 -1.84 0.92 -8.31
C HIS A 134 -2.15 -0.56 -8.55
N THR A 135 -1.29 -1.47 -8.11
CA THR A 135 -1.55 -2.90 -8.24
C THR A 135 -2.84 -3.32 -7.52
N ILE A 136 -3.04 -2.84 -6.29
CA ILE A 136 -4.23 -3.23 -5.52
C ILE A 136 -5.47 -2.48 -5.98
N TRP A 137 -5.37 -1.17 -6.23
CA TRP A 137 -6.53 -0.38 -6.61
C TRP A 137 -6.98 -0.67 -8.04
N ASP A 138 -6.07 -0.53 -8.99
CA ASP A 138 -6.43 -0.62 -10.41
C ASP A 138 -6.53 -2.08 -10.87
N ASP A 139 -5.48 -2.89 -10.62
CA ASP A 139 -5.41 -4.25 -11.15
C ASP A 139 -6.28 -5.25 -10.37
N VAL A 140 -6.15 -5.24 -9.03
CA VAL A 140 -6.91 -6.19 -8.20
C VAL A 140 -8.36 -5.73 -8.06
N ALA A 141 -8.60 -4.52 -7.51
CA ALA A 141 -9.95 -4.12 -7.13
C ALA A 141 -10.83 -3.76 -8.30
N ASP A 142 -10.36 -2.87 -9.19
CA ASP A 142 -11.19 -2.34 -10.26
C ASP A 142 -11.29 -3.27 -11.46
N TRP A 143 -10.31 -4.16 -11.62
CA TRP A 143 -10.30 -5.04 -12.78
C TRP A 143 -10.52 -6.52 -12.42
N TYR A 144 -9.63 -7.14 -11.64
CA TYR A 144 -9.71 -8.59 -11.40
C TYR A 144 -10.93 -8.98 -10.56
N ILE A 145 -11.21 -8.27 -9.46
CA ILE A 145 -12.39 -8.54 -8.62
C ILE A 145 -13.68 -8.41 -9.44
N GLU A 146 -13.80 -7.38 -10.27
CA GLU A 146 -14.98 -7.21 -11.12
C GLU A 146 -15.11 -8.33 -12.17
N SER A 147 -14.00 -8.69 -12.83
CA SER A 147 -13.96 -9.81 -13.77
C SER A 147 -14.32 -11.15 -13.14
N SER A 148 -13.84 -11.39 -11.92
CA SER A 148 -14.08 -12.65 -11.19
C SER A 148 -15.54 -12.89 -10.85
N LYS A 149 -16.39 -11.87 -10.82
CA LYS A 149 -17.83 -12.01 -10.55
C LYS A 149 -18.55 -12.83 -11.60
N THR A 150 -18.01 -12.91 -12.82
CA THR A 150 -18.61 -13.68 -13.92
C THR A 150 -18.15 -15.14 -13.94
N ALA A 151 -16.94 -15.42 -13.44
CA ALA A 151 -16.38 -16.76 -13.35
C ALA A 151 -15.49 -16.83 -12.10
N ILE A 152 -16.05 -17.33 -11.00
CA ILE A 152 -15.39 -17.31 -9.70
C ILE A 152 -14.40 -18.47 -9.57
N ASN A 153 -13.10 -18.16 -9.51
CA ASN A 153 -12.04 -19.07 -9.13
C ASN A 153 -11.67 -18.85 -7.66
N ARG A 154 -12.32 -19.56 -6.73
CA ARG A 154 -12.17 -19.37 -5.28
C ARG A 154 -10.73 -19.56 -4.77
N PRO A 155 -10.00 -20.64 -5.16
CA PRO A 155 -8.61 -20.79 -4.75
C PRO A 155 -7.73 -19.60 -5.15
N LEU A 156 -7.92 -19.12 -6.39
CA LEU A 156 -7.14 -18.00 -6.89
C LEU A 156 -7.54 -16.67 -6.21
N LEU A 157 -8.82 -16.43 -5.95
CA LEU A 157 -9.24 -15.26 -5.16
C LEU A 157 -8.62 -15.23 -3.77
N SER A 158 -8.56 -16.38 -3.09
CA SER A 158 -7.88 -16.51 -1.79
C SER A 158 -6.40 -16.18 -1.90
N TRP A 159 -5.71 -16.69 -2.93
CA TRP A 159 -4.31 -16.40 -3.17
C TRP A 159 -4.06 -14.92 -3.51
N VAL A 160 -4.90 -14.32 -4.35
CA VAL A 160 -4.83 -12.89 -4.71
C VAL A 160 -4.94 -12.03 -3.45
N LEU A 161 -5.93 -12.30 -2.58
CA LEU A 161 -6.07 -11.58 -1.31
C LEU A 161 -4.83 -11.77 -0.42
N ALA A 162 -4.40 -13.01 -0.21
CA ALA A 162 -3.25 -13.32 0.64
C ALA A 162 -1.95 -12.66 0.13
N THR A 163 -1.77 -12.58 -1.19
CA THR A 163 -0.61 -11.93 -1.81
C THR A 163 -0.71 -10.40 -1.69
N SER A 164 -1.92 -9.83 -1.81
CA SER A 164 -2.15 -8.38 -1.66
C SER A 164 -1.96 -7.87 -0.24
N LEU A 165 -2.02 -8.75 0.78
CA LEU A 165 -1.85 -8.41 2.19
C LEU A 165 -0.40 -8.59 2.71
N LYS A 166 0.50 -9.16 1.93
CA LYS A 166 1.92 -9.39 2.28
C LYS A 166 2.82 -8.28 1.79
#